data_861a3eebf6380aca576e565823e3008f
#
_entry.id   861a3eebf6380aca576e565823e3008f
#
_cell.length_a   1.000
_cell.length_b   1.000
_cell.length_c   1.000
_cell.angle_alpha   90.00
_cell.angle_beta   90.00
_cell.angle_gamma   90.00
#
_symmetry.space_group_name_H-M   'P 1'
#
loop_
_entity.id
_entity.type
_entity.pdbx_description
1 polymer ?
#
loop_
_entity_poly.entity_id
_entity_poly.type
_entity_poly.pdbx_seq_one_letter_code
_entity_poly.pdbx_strand_id
1 'polypeptide(L)'
;MKNVLLIHGFNGIPKIFEYFKEELEKKDYSVIIPNFPIREEITVDSYFVILDKYKDIFNENLIVVAHSIGNPMFVKYISKNQFKVGKYISLAGFSKYFFTEGKDVLNEKVKLTILTDKELDDVKTLVNEKYSIYSDSDHLVPFDLLEQYCKDIDSVSIPMKDIGHMGKRSGLVKLPKVLDIITNIYV
;
A
#
# COMPACT_ATOMS: atom_id res chain seq x y z
N MET A 1 1.15 -14.21 -17.59
CA MET A 1 1.05 -14.23 -16.12
C MET A 1 0.90 -12.80 -15.65
N LYS A 2 -0.05 -12.47 -14.75
CA LYS A 2 -0.20 -11.13 -14.20
C LYS A 2 0.72 -10.96 -12.99
N ASN A 3 1.42 -9.86 -12.89
CA ASN A 3 2.29 -9.55 -11.77
C ASN A 3 1.51 -8.88 -10.63
N VAL A 4 1.77 -9.30 -9.40
CA VAL A 4 1.28 -8.66 -8.17
C VAL A 4 2.48 -8.25 -7.33
N LEU A 5 2.62 -6.95 -7.09
CA LEU A 5 3.69 -6.37 -6.27
C LEU A 5 3.13 -6.01 -4.89
N LEU A 6 3.71 -6.57 -3.83
CA LEU A 6 3.31 -6.33 -2.45
C LEU A 6 4.35 -5.45 -1.75
N ILE A 7 3.95 -4.25 -1.32
CA ILE A 7 4.82 -3.23 -0.73
C ILE A 7 4.50 -3.09 0.76
N HIS A 8 5.40 -3.55 1.62
CA HIS A 8 5.18 -3.48 3.07
C HIS A 8 5.50 -2.10 3.68
N GLY A 9 5.05 -1.90 4.92
CA GLY A 9 5.25 -0.67 5.67
C GLY A 9 6.38 -0.74 6.69
N PHE A 10 6.29 0.12 7.71
CA PHE A 10 7.31 0.46 8.70
C PHE A 10 7.94 -0.74 9.44
N ASN A 11 7.20 -1.76 9.79
CA ASN A 11 7.67 -2.90 10.58
C ASN A 11 8.00 -4.15 9.75
N GLY A 12 8.06 -4.05 8.41
CA GLY A 12 8.35 -5.17 7.51
C GLY A 12 7.09 -5.91 7.03
N ILE A 13 7.30 -7.08 6.45
CA ILE A 13 6.29 -7.86 5.75
C ILE A 13 5.20 -8.34 6.73
N PRO A 14 3.91 -7.96 6.54
CA PRO A 14 2.81 -8.49 7.33
C PRO A 14 2.47 -9.93 6.92
N LYS A 15 1.97 -10.74 7.88
CA LYS A 15 1.61 -12.15 7.62
C LYS A 15 0.57 -12.34 6.52
N ILE A 16 -0.33 -11.37 6.34
CA ILE A 16 -1.31 -11.41 5.24
C ILE A 16 -0.67 -11.43 3.85
N PHE A 17 0.57 -10.96 3.68
CA PHE A 17 1.26 -11.01 2.38
C PHE A 17 1.67 -12.44 2.00
N GLU A 18 2.04 -13.28 2.99
CA GLU A 18 2.29 -14.70 2.76
C GLU A 18 1.00 -15.40 2.29
N TYR A 19 -0.12 -15.11 2.94
CA TYR A 19 -1.44 -15.60 2.53
C TYR A 19 -1.81 -15.15 1.10
N PHE A 20 -1.60 -13.86 0.76
CA PHE A 20 -1.85 -13.40 -0.61
C PHE A 20 -0.98 -14.13 -1.62
N LYS A 21 0.30 -14.32 -1.32
CA LYS A 21 1.22 -15.03 -2.20
C LYS A 21 0.75 -16.45 -2.46
N GLU A 22 0.51 -17.23 -1.41
CA GLU A 22 0.06 -18.61 -1.50
C GLU A 22 -1.22 -18.79 -2.33
N GLU A 23 -2.22 -17.94 -2.10
CA GLU A 23 -3.51 -18.05 -2.79
C GLU A 23 -3.48 -17.53 -4.23
N LEU A 24 -2.66 -16.52 -4.52
CA LEU A 24 -2.54 -15.96 -5.87
C LEU A 24 -1.66 -16.81 -6.78
N GLU A 25 -0.58 -17.39 -6.27
CA GLU A 25 0.27 -18.31 -7.04
C GLU A 25 -0.49 -19.56 -7.48
N LYS A 26 -1.47 -20.07 -6.70
CA LYS A 26 -2.39 -21.13 -7.10
C LYS A 26 -3.30 -20.75 -8.30
N LYS A 27 -3.40 -19.46 -8.60
CA LYS A 27 -4.23 -18.88 -9.67
C LYS A 27 -3.39 -18.28 -10.79
N ASP A 28 -2.16 -18.72 -10.94
CA ASP A 28 -1.21 -18.32 -12.00
C ASP A 28 -0.82 -16.83 -11.98
N TYR A 29 -0.85 -16.17 -10.80
CA TYR A 29 -0.24 -14.85 -10.62
C TYR A 29 1.24 -15.00 -10.23
N SER A 30 2.07 -14.06 -10.70
CA SER A 30 3.45 -13.91 -10.23
C SER A 30 3.48 -12.91 -9.08
N VAL A 31 3.73 -13.37 -7.85
CA VAL A 31 3.69 -12.51 -6.66
C VAL A 31 5.10 -12.13 -6.22
N ILE A 32 5.36 -10.85 -6.15
CA ILE A 32 6.64 -10.25 -5.80
C ILE A 32 6.49 -9.53 -4.45
N ILE A 33 7.31 -9.90 -3.47
CA ILE A 33 7.37 -9.27 -2.14
C ILE A 33 8.80 -8.79 -1.90
N PRO A 34 9.16 -7.58 -2.33
CA PRO A 34 10.49 -7.05 -2.09
C PRO A 34 10.73 -6.82 -0.59
N ASN A 35 11.97 -7.00 -0.17
CA ASN A 35 12.39 -6.67 1.18
C ASN A 35 12.81 -5.20 1.25
N PHE A 36 11.89 -4.32 1.63
CA PHE A 36 12.15 -2.90 1.81
C PHE A 36 12.84 -2.64 3.16
N PRO A 37 13.56 -1.51 3.28
CA PRO A 37 14.08 -1.04 4.57
C PRO A 37 12.95 -0.84 5.59
N ILE A 38 13.29 -1.00 6.87
CA ILE A 38 12.35 -0.87 7.98
C ILE A 38 12.81 0.18 8.98
N ARG A 39 11.88 0.77 9.71
CA ARG A 39 12.14 1.68 10.83
C ARG A 39 13.07 2.84 10.45
N GLU A 40 14.23 2.94 11.10
CA GLU A 40 15.23 4.01 10.94
C GLU A 40 15.80 4.06 9.52
N GLU A 41 15.92 2.93 8.86
CA GLU A 41 16.49 2.82 7.51
C GLU A 41 15.57 3.33 6.40
N ILE A 42 14.29 3.63 6.72
CA ILE A 42 13.32 4.12 5.74
C ILE A 42 13.69 5.53 5.28
N THR A 43 13.91 5.65 3.98
CA THR A 43 13.96 6.91 3.24
C THR A 43 13.21 6.76 1.92
N VAL A 44 12.86 7.85 1.25
CA VAL A 44 12.26 7.80 -0.08
C VAL A 44 13.20 7.09 -1.06
N ASP A 45 14.47 7.45 -1.05
CA ASP A 45 15.49 6.86 -1.95
C ASP A 45 15.70 5.37 -1.69
N SER A 46 15.68 4.92 -0.42
CA SER A 46 15.85 3.50 -0.08
C SER A 46 14.69 2.63 -0.62
N TYR A 47 13.47 3.15 -0.65
CA TYR A 47 12.35 2.49 -1.33
C TYR A 47 12.50 2.50 -2.85
N PHE A 48 12.94 3.63 -3.42
CA PHE A 48 13.10 3.77 -4.87
C PHE A 48 14.17 2.82 -5.42
N VAL A 49 15.32 2.70 -4.76
CA VAL A 49 16.38 1.73 -5.14
C VAL A 49 15.86 0.29 -5.20
N ILE A 50 14.93 -0.08 -4.32
CA ILE A 50 14.32 -1.41 -4.35
C ILE A 50 13.30 -1.52 -5.49
N LEU A 51 12.44 -0.52 -5.67
CA LEU A 51 11.42 -0.51 -6.73
C LEU A 51 12.06 -0.46 -8.13
N ASP A 52 13.20 0.23 -8.29
CA ASP A 52 13.94 0.29 -9.57
C ASP A 52 14.38 -1.09 -10.07
N LYS A 53 14.58 -2.07 -9.19
CA LYS A 53 14.89 -3.45 -9.59
C LYS A 53 13.72 -4.14 -10.30
N TYR A 54 12.53 -3.59 -10.17
CA TYR A 54 11.28 -4.13 -10.72
C TYR A 54 10.61 -3.19 -11.71
N LYS A 55 11.31 -2.13 -12.17
CA LYS A 55 10.73 -1.10 -13.04
C LYS A 55 10.07 -1.67 -14.31
N ASP A 56 10.57 -2.78 -14.84
CA ASP A 56 10.11 -3.37 -16.10
C ASP A 56 8.72 -4.03 -15.98
N ILE A 57 8.22 -4.28 -14.75
CA ILE A 57 6.86 -4.79 -14.55
C ILE A 57 5.80 -3.68 -14.44
N PHE A 58 6.22 -2.39 -14.33
CA PHE A 58 5.28 -1.27 -14.20
C PHE A 58 4.58 -1.00 -15.53
N ASN A 59 3.36 -1.45 -15.64
CA ASN A 59 2.47 -1.27 -16.79
C ASN A 59 1.00 -1.44 -16.38
N GLU A 60 0.08 -1.27 -17.31
CA GLU A 60 -1.37 -1.33 -17.09
C GLU A 60 -1.90 -2.73 -16.68
N ASN A 61 -1.06 -3.77 -16.63
CA ASN A 61 -1.43 -5.10 -16.12
C ASN A 61 -0.90 -5.36 -14.71
N LEU A 62 -0.03 -4.48 -14.17
CA LEU A 62 0.49 -4.63 -12.81
C LEU A 62 -0.60 -4.39 -11.78
N ILE A 63 -0.65 -5.25 -10.79
CA ILE A 63 -1.46 -5.07 -9.57
C ILE A 63 -0.52 -4.77 -8.42
N VAL A 64 -0.78 -3.70 -7.69
CA VAL A 64 0.00 -3.31 -6.51
C VAL A 64 -0.88 -3.37 -5.27
N VAL A 65 -0.40 -4.03 -4.22
CA VAL A 65 -0.97 -3.96 -2.87
C VAL A 65 0.07 -3.32 -1.97
N ALA A 66 -0.23 -2.17 -1.40
CA ALA A 66 0.68 -1.48 -0.50
C ALA A 66 0.07 -1.33 0.91
N HIS A 67 0.90 -1.43 1.94
CA HIS A 67 0.50 -1.33 3.33
C HIS A 67 1.18 -0.15 4.03
N SER A 68 0.40 0.66 4.76
CA SER A 68 0.90 1.72 5.65
C SER A 68 1.82 2.70 4.90
N ILE A 69 3.05 2.96 5.38
CA ILE A 69 4.07 3.79 4.72
C ILE A 69 4.35 3.36 3.27
N GLY A 70 4.19 2.08 2.94
CA GLY A 70 4.33 1.59 1.56
C GLY A 70 3.40 2.28 0.57
N ASN A 71 2.23 2.76 1.02
CA ASN A 71 1.28 3.48 0.16
C ASN A 71 1.84 4.80 -0.37
N PRO A 72 2.21 5.77 0.46
CA PRO A 72 2.78 7.01 -0.06
C PRO A 72 4.12 6.81 -0.79
N MET A 73 4.94 5.83 -0.40
CA MET A 73 6.17 5.50 -1.12
C MET A 73 5.89 5.01 -2.54
N PHE A 74 4.88 4.17 -2.73
CA PHE A 74 4.42 3.74 -4.06
C PHE A 74 3.92 4.92 -4.89
N VAL A 75 3.05 5.78 -4.32
CA VAL A 75 2.51 6.95 -5.01
C VAL A 75 3.64 7.89 -5.47
N LYS A 76 4.60 8.20 -4.59
CA LYS A 76 5.78 9.00 -4.94
C LYS A 76 6.59 8.37 -6.08
N TYR A 77 6.76 7.06 -6.07
CA TYR A 77 7.52 6.35 -7.07
C TYR A 77 6.88 6.40 -8.45
N ILE A 78 5.58 6.12 -8.56
CA ILE A 78 4.88 6.18 -9.86
C ILE A 78 4.74 7.63 -10.36
N SER A 79 4.53 8.60 -9.48
CA SER A 79 4.50 10.01 -9.84
C SER A 79 5.85 10.49 -10.42
N LYS A 80 6.96 10.15 -9.76
CA LYS A 80 8.31 10.51 -10.24
C LYS A 80 8.61 9.93 -11.63
N ASN A 81 8.24 8.68 -11.86
CA ASN A 81 8.59 7.94 -13.08
C ASN A 81 7.49 7.95 -14.14
N GLN A 82 6.32 8.50 -13.85
CA GLN A 82 5.13 8.51 -14.72
C GLN A 82 4.71 7.11 -15.18
N PHE A 83 4.86 6.11 -14.28
CA PHE A 83 4.48 4.73 -14.56
C PHE A 83 2.98 4.52 -14.43
N LYS A 84 2.40 3.88 -15.44
CA LYS A 84 1.02 3.40 -15.37
C LYS A 84 0.92 2.08 -14.62
N VAL A 85 -0.19 1.89 -13.91
CA VAL A 85 -0.50 0.69 -13.12
C VAL A 85 -1.95 0.31 -13.33
N GLY A 86 -2.23 -0.98 -13.52
CA GLY A 86 -3.59 -1.45 -13.75
C GLY A 86 -4.48 -1.36 -12.51
N LYS A 87 -3.99 -1.85 -11.37
CA LYS A 87 -4.78 -1.88 -10.14
C LYS A 87 -3.92 -1.57 -8.91
N TYR A 88 -4.44 -0.73 -8.03
CA TYR A 88 -3.81 -0.40 -6.76
C TYR A 88 -4.78 -0.65 -5.60
N ILE A 89 -4.34 -1.44 -4.63
CA ILE A 89 -5.06 -1.75 -3.40
C ILE A 89 -4.25 -1.22 -2.23
N SER A 90 -4.77 -0.19 -1.60
CA SER A 90 -4.20 0.41 -0.40
C SER A 90 -4.71 -0.30 0.86
N LEU A 91 -3.81 -0.68 1.73
CA LEU A 91 -4.11 -1.17 3.09
C LEU A 91 -3.61 -0.14 4.10
N ALA A 92 -4.52 0.44 4.88
CA ALA A 92 -4.23 1.50 5.85
C ALA A 92 -3.36 2.64 5.27
N GLY A 93 -3.75 3.16 4.09
CA GLY A 93 -3.04 4.24 3.40
C GLY A 93 -3.32 5.61 3.99
N PHE A 94 -2.39 6.54 3.79
CA PHE A 94 -2.52 7.94 4.22
C PHE A 94 -1.70 8.84 3.30
N SER A 95 -2.08 10.12 3.25
CA SER A 95 -1.43 11.17 2.44
C SER A 95 -0.83 12.30 3.28
N LYS A 96 -1.29 12.44 4.52
CA LYS A 96 -0.97 13.56 5.41
C LYS A 96 -0.19 13.10 6.64
N TYR A 97 0.43 14.07 7.31
CA TYR A 97 1.09 13.83 8.58
C TYR A 97 0.09 13.51 9.69
N PHE A 98 0.46 12.55 10.53
CA PHE A 98 -0.18 12.30 11.81
C PHE A 98 0.90 12.03 12.87
N PHE A 99 0.55 12.26 14.12
CA PHE A 99 1.41 12.02 15.27
C PHE A 99 0.90 10.84 16.09
N THR A 100 1.80 9.96 16.49
CA THR A 100 1.50 8.85 17.40
C THR A 100 2.40 8.96 18.62
N GLU A 101 1.81 9.09 19.79
CA GLU A 101 2.56 9.22 21.05
C GLU A 101 3.49 8.01 21.29
N GLY A 102 4.72 8.28 21.75
CA GLY A 102 5.72 7.24 22.01
C GLY A 102 6.25 6.53 20.75
N LYS A 103 6.06 7.10 19.56
CA LYS A 103 6.50 6.52 18.28
C LYS A 103 7.38 7.50 17.48
N ASP A 104 8.40 8.08 18.10
CA ASP A 104 9.20 9.16 17.50
C ASP A 104 9.76 8.79 16.12
N VAL A 105 10.38 7.60 15.99
CA VAL A 105 10.90 7.13 14.70
C VAL A 105 9.81 7.00 13.65
N LEU A 106 8.63 6.47 14.01
CA LEU A 106 7.50 6.41 13.08
C LEU A 106 7.06 7.82 12.65
N ASN A 107 6.94 8.73 13.62
CA ASN A 107 6.51 10.11 13.37
C ASN A 107 7.46 10.84 12.41
N GLU A 108 8.78 10.64 12.54
CA GLU A 108 9.76 11.16 11.59
C GLU A 108 9.58 10.57 10.19
N LYS A 109 9.35 9.25 10.09
CA LYS A 109 9.16 8.61 8.79
C LYS A 109 7.85 9.02 8.12
N VAL A 110 6.78 9.23 8.89
CA VAL A 110 5.52 9.78 8.35
C VAL A 110 5.73 11.16 7.72
N LYS A 111 6.57 12.03 8.29
CA LYS A 111 6.89 13.34 7.68
C LYS A 111 7.51 13.21 6.28
N LEU A 112 8.34 12.19 6.05
CA LEU A 112 8.97 11.94 4.74
C LEU A 112 7.97 11.49 3.67
N THR A 113 6.81 11.01 4.09
CA THR A 113 5.83 10.36 3.21
C THR A 113 4.62 11.22 2.87
N ILE A 114 4.56 12.47 3.36
CA ILE A 114 3.49 13.40 3.00
C ILE A 114 3.43 13.54 1.48
N LEU A 115 2.24 13.39 0.92
CA LEU A 115 2.02 13.52 -0.51
C LEU A 115 1.71 14.98 -0.89
N THR A 116 2.24 15.40 -2.02
CA THR A 116 1.91 16.70 -2.64
C THR A 116 0.64 16.57 -3.48
N ASP A 117 0.00 17.69 -3.79
CA ASP A 117 -1.18 17.72 -4.67
C ASP A 117 -0.86 17.09 -6.03
N LYS A 118 0.34 17.36 -6.58
CA LYS A 118 0.79 16.73 -7.83
C LYS A 118 0.84 15.21 -7.74
N GLU A 119 1.40 14.65 -6.67
CA GLU A 119 1.48 13.20 -6.46
C GLU A 119 0.09 12.57 -6.32
N LEU A 120 -0.85 13.28 -5.67
CA LEU A 120 -2.25 12.88 -5.56
C LEU A 120 -2.98 12.92 -6.90
N ASP A 121 -2.73 13.92 -7.74
CA ASP A 121 -3.32 14.00 -9.08
C ASP A 121 -2.70 12.96 -10.03
N ASP A 122 -1.40 12.74 -9.93
CA ASP A 122 -0.73 11.71 -10.71
C ASP A 122 -1.30 10.31 -10.42
N VAL A 123 -1.51 9.92 -9.16
CA VAL A 123 -2.07 8.59 -8.86
C VAL A 123 -3.49 8.40 -9.39
N LYS A 124 -4.30 9.47 -9.45
CA LYS A 124 -5.65 9.41 -10.05
C LYS A 124 -5.60 9.04 -11.54
N THR A 125 -4.61 9.55 -12.25
CA THR A 125 -4.47 9.40 -13.72
C THR A 125 -3.60 8.23 -14.14
N LEU A 126 -2.58 7.88 -13.33
CA LEU A 126 -1.63 6.79 -13.63
C LEU A 126 -2.14 5.40 -13.23
N VAL A 127 -3.16 5.33 -12.38
CA VAL A 127 -3.73 4.05 -11.90
C VAL A 127 -5.17 3.89 -12.37
N ASN A 128 -5.46 2.80 -13.08
CA ASN A 128 -6.77 2.57 -13.65
C ASN A 128 -7.84 2.27 -12.58
N GLU A 129 -7.56 1.31 -11.69
CA GLU A 129 -8.48 0.90 -10.62
C GLU A 129 -7.82 1.11 -9.24
N LYS A 130 -8.52 1.76 -8.33
CA LYS A 130 -8.01 2.08 -6.99
C LYS A 130 -9.00 1.64 -5.92
N TYR A 131 -8.51 0.93 -4.90
CA TYR A 131 -9.27 0.45 -3.75
C TYR A 131 -8.52 0.78 -2.46
N SER A 132 -9.22 1.22 -1.44
CA SER A 132 -8.65 1.50 -0.12
C SER A 132 -9.37 0.71 0.95
N ILE A 133 -8.65 -0.22 1.57
CA ILE A 133 -9.12 -1.03 2.69
C ILE A 133 -8.52 -0.47 3.98
N TYR A 134 -9.34 -0.17 4.95
CA TYR A 134 -8.92 0.37 6.23
C TYR A 134 -9.85 -0.07 7.36
N SER A 135 -9.42 0.08 8.60
CA SER A 135 -10.13 -0.40 9.78
C SER A 135 -10.60 0.74 10.68
N ASP A 136 -11.78 0.59 11.27
CA ASP A 136 -12.28 1.47 12.32
C ASP A 136 -11.51 1.34 13.65
N SER A 137 -10.76 0.26 13.83
CA SER A 137 -9.91 -0.01 15.00
C SER A 137 -8.41 0.18 14.71
N ASP A 138 -8.04 0.94 13.67
CA ASP A 138 -6.62 1.26 13.41
C ASP A 138 -6.08 2.14 14.54
N HIS A 139 -5.08 1.62 15.27
CA HIS A 139 -4.48 2.28 16.43
C HIS A 139 -3.27 3.17 16.07
N LEU A 140 -2.89 3.27 14.79
CA LEU A 140 -1.76 4.06 14.33
C LEU A 140 -2.20 5.23 13.46
N VAL A 141 -2.98 4.98 12.42
CA VAL A 141 -3.47 6.02 11.51
C VAL A 141 -4.87 6.45 11.93
N PRO A 142 -5.11 7.73 12.22
CA PRO A 142 -6.44 8.25 12.54
C PRO A 142 -7.47 7.91 11.45
N PHE A 143 -8.68 7.53 11.86
CA PHE A 143 -9.72 7.05 10.95
C PHE A 143 -10.11 8.08 9.90
N ASP A 144 -10.20 9.35 10.27
CA ASP A 144 -10.49 10.46 9.37
C ASP A 144 -9.43 10.64 8.27
N LEU A 145 -8.16 10.34 8.58
CA LEU A 145 -7.07 10.38 7.59
C LEU A 145 -7.10 9.17 6.65
N LEU A 146 -7.56 8.01 7.12
CA LEU A 146 -7.79 6.83 6.27
C LEU A 146 -8.92 7.12 5.26
N GLU A 147 -10.03 7.69 5.71
CA GLU A 147 -11.12 8.12 4.83
C GLU A 147 -10.71 9.25 3.88
N GLN A 148 -9.91 10.21 4.39
CA GLN A 148 -9.42 11.30 3.55
C GLN A 148 -8.52 10.78 2.44
N TYR A 149 -7.66 9.80 2.73
CA TYR A 149 -6.82 9.18 1.71
C TYR A 149 -7.63 8.56 0.58
N CYS A 150 -8.75 7.89 0.88
CA CYS A 150 -9.63 7.34 -0.14
C CYS A 150 -10.12 8.41 -1.12
N LYS A 151 -10.50 9.57 -0.58
CA LYS A 151 -10.95 10.74 -1.37
C LYS A 151 -9.80 11.36 -2.15
N ASP A 152 -8.64 11.50 -1.51
CA ASP A 152 -7.45 12.14 -2.10
C ASP A 152 -6.98 11.40 -3.36
N ILE A 153 -7.07 10.07 -3.40
CA ILE A 153 -6.64 9.26 -4.55
C ILE A 153 -7.80 8.78 -5.45
N ASP A 154 -9.02 9.18 -5.17
CA ASP A 154 -10.24 8.75 -5.89
C ASP A 154 -10.34 7.22 -5.96
N SER A 155 -10.36 6.55 -4.80
CA SER A 155 -10.46 5.11 -4.67
C SER A 155 -11.80 4.63 -4.14
N VAL A 156 -12.17 3.40 -4.48
CA VAL A 156 -13.30 2.71 -3.84
C VAL A 156 -12.96 2.48 -2.36
N SER A 157 -13.76 3.06 -1.47
CA SER A 157 -13.60 2.96 -0.02
C SER A 157 -14.18 1.66 0.52
N ILE A 158 -13.39 0.90 1.28
CA ILE A 158 -13.77 -0.39 1.86
C ILE A 158 -13.42 -0.40 3.35
N PRO A 159 -14.26 0.19 4.20
CA PRO A 159 -14.07 0.13 5.65
C PRO A 159 -14.31 -1.29 6.19
N MET A 160 -13.44 -1.73 7.08
CA MET A 160 -13.51 -3.03 7.75
C MET A 160 -13.63 -2.82 9.27
N LYS A 161 -14.28 -3.76 9.96
CA LYS A 161 -14.42 -3.71 11.41
C LYS A 161 -13.35 -4.56 12.09
N ASP A 162 -12.77 -4.03 13.18
CA ASP A 162 -11.94 -4.75 14.14
C ASP A 162 -10.72 -5.50 13.56
N ILE A 163 -10.15 -5.04 12.43
CA ILE A 163 -8.95 -5.67 11.85
C ILE A 163 -7.64 -4.91 12.16
N GLY A 164 -7.72 -3.81 12.91
CA GLY A 164 -6.56 -3.00 13.33
C GLY A 164 -5.76 -2.45 12.16
N HIS A 165 -4.49 -2.17 12.39
CA HIS A 165 -3.59 -1.60 11.37
C HIS A 165 -3.13 -2.59 10.27
N MET A 166 -3.58 -3.84 10.29
CA MET A 166 -3.22 -4.91 9.33
C MET A 166 -1.71 -5.18 9.17
N GLY A 167 -0.88 -4.64 10.05
CA GLY A 167 0.58 -4.78 10.02
C GLY A 167 1.08 -6.09 10.63
N LYS A 168 2.41 -6.27 10.66
CA LYS A 168 3.08 -7.47 11.19
C LYS A 168 2.65 -7.85 12.62
N ARG A 169 2.23 -6.87 13.44
CA ARG A 169 1.85 -7.05 14.85
C ARG A 169 0.33 -7.18 15.07
N SER A 170 -0.50 -7.03 14.03
CA SER A 170 -1.95 -7.09 14.18
C SER A 170 -2.48 -8.50 14.46
N GLY A 171 -1.68 -9.53 14.22
CA GLY A 171 -2.14 -10.92 14.29
C GLY A 171 -3.00 -11.34 13.10
N LEU A 172 -3.38 -10.42 12.21
CA LEU A 172 -4.16 -10.71 11.02
C LEU A 172 -3.36 -11.59 10.06
N VAL A 173 -3.89 -12.76 9.73
CA VAL A 173 -3.22 -13.73 8.85
C VAL A 173 -3.92 -13.90 7.51
N LYS A 174 -5.20 -13.53 7.39
CA LYS A 174 -5.99 -13.64 6.16
C LYS A 174 -6.83 -12.39 5.94
N LEU A 175 -6.94 -11.97 4.70
CA LEU A 175 -7.82 -10.89 4.25
C LEU A 175 -8.37 -11.23 2.86
N PRO A 176 -9.38 -12.13 2.76
CA PRO A 176 -9.92 -12.62 1.49
C PRO A 176 -10.39 -11.51 0.55
N LYS A 177 -10.91 -10.41 1.10
CA LYS A 177 -11.38 -9.25 0.33
C LYS A 177 -10.36 -8.73 -0.68
N VAL A 178 -9.07 -8.77 -0.34
CA VAL A 178 -7.98 -8.36 -1.25
C VAL A 178 -7.89 -9.33 -2.43
N LEU A 179 -8.02 -10.64 -2.19
CA LEU A 179 -7.99 -11.65 -3.24
C LEU A 179 -9.18 -11.50 -4.20
N ASP A 180 -10.38 -11.22 -3.66
CA ASP A 180 -11.59 -11.00 -4.44
C ASP A 180 -11.41 -9.82 -5.40
N ILE A 181 -10.79 -8.72 -4.92
CA ILE A 181 -10.50 -7.53 -5.73
C ILE A 181 -9.47 -7.86 -6.82
N ILE A 182 -8.39 -8.59 -6.47
CA ILE A 182 -7.32 -8.97 -7.41
C ILE A 182 -7.87 -9.86 -8.52
N THR A 183 -8.73 -10.81 -8.17
CA THR A 183 -9.29 -11.80 -9.11
C THR A 183 -10.57 -11.35 -9.80
N ASN A 184 -11.00 -10.09 -9.61
CA ASN A 184 -12.23 -9.51 -10.17
C ASN A 184 -13.52 -10.27 -9.77
N ILE A 185 -13.53 -10.93 -8.61
CA ILE A 185 -14.73 -11.54 -8.02
C ILE A 185 -15.55 -10.47 -7.25
N TYR A 186 -14.90 -9.33 -6.99
CA TYR A 186 -15.53 -8.19 -6.31
C TYR A 186 -16.35 -7.39 -7.30
N VAL A 187 -17.66 -7.56 -7.25
CA VAL A 187 -18.67 -6.77 -7.99
C VAL A 187 -19.32 -5.80 -7.04
#